data_5612800885e7281bfcf89be57e56d176
#
_entry.id   5612800885e7281bfcf89be57e56d176
#
_cell.length_a   1.000
_cell.length_b   1.000
_cell.length_c   1.000
_cell.angle_alpha   90.00
_cell.angle_beta   90.00
_cell.angle_gamma   90.00
#
_symmetry.space_group_name_H-M   'P 1'
#
loop_
_entity.id
_entity.type
_entity.pdbx_description
1 polymer ?
#
loop_
_entity_poly.entity_id
_entity_poly.type
_entity_poly.pdbx_seq_one_letter_code
_entity_poly.pdbx_strand_id
1 'polypeptide(L)'
;MAHISTRKFIKWGDEPAGENTDTLVLTTAGKHFVDIRIYLPTSPDEPSIPSLTPLPISRLEWGFAGTASPTPAVYSSLPGRETEIEKPSHTVWTHWVDNKTTDEVQDEGDMYPQPNRETMEYGAMENPDTGKVEKYQECWVDLEIAKVDGEEEFRSWVLRTEDEEAGVRGVLARVGVFIQGVLRRGEDISVGRWMWDAERGWQPVVEIGKALVPRGVFSQEEFVLGQRLVASDGLKWVCVESFSWK
;
A
#
# COMPACT_ATOMS: atom_id res chain seq x y z
N MET A 1 12.24 -6.59 -6.15
CA MET A 1 11.42 -7.70 -5.68
C MET A 1 10.16 -7.13 -5.06
N ALA A 2 9.03 -7.85 -5.10
CA ALA A 2 7.83 -7.43 -4.38
C ALA A 2 8.06 -7.51 -2.87
N HIS A 3 7.35 -6.71 -2.08
CA HIS A 3 7.36 -6.79 -0.62
C HIS A 3 6.03 -6.30 -0.04
N ILE A 4 5.78 -6.68 1.20
CA ILE A 4 4.64 -6.28 2.00
C ILE A 4 5.20 -5.71 3.29
N SER A 5 4.79 -4.51 3.68
CA SER A 5 5.22 -3.90 4.94
C SER A 5 4.06 -3.36 5.75
N THR A 6 4.24 -3.35 7.06
CA THR A 6 3.33 -2.74 8.02
C THR A 6 4.09 -1.73 8.86
N ARG A 7 3.42 -0.65 9.28
CA ARG A 7 4.04 0.35 10.14
C ARG A 7 3.92 -0.07 11.59
N LYS A 8 5.05 -0.06 12.29
CA LYS A 8 5.13 -0.38 13.72
C LYS A 8 4.86 0.85 14.58
N PHE A 9 5.33 2.01 14.14
CA PHE A 9 5.06 3.31 14.74
C PHE A 9 5.43 4.45 13.78
N ILE A 10 4.84 5.62 14.05
CA ILE A 10 5.28 6.91 13.57
C ILE A 10 5.66 7.81 14.75
N LYS A 11 6.67 8.64 14.58
CA LYS A 11 7.08 9.64 15.55
C LYS A 11 7.29 10.98 14.84
N TRP A 12 6.65 12.02 15.34
CA TRP A 12 6.78 13.40 14.86
C TRP A 12 7.74 14.18 15.75
N GLY A 13 8.78 14.77 15.18
CA GLY A 13 9.72 15.59 15.93
C GLY A 13 10.20 14.94 17.23
N ASP A 14 9.94 15.61 18.37
CA ASP A 14 10.29 15.13 19.72
C ASP A 14 9.13 14.41 20.43
N GLU A 15 7.97 14.24 19.78
CA GLU A 15 6.83 13.55 20.37
C GLU A 15 7.09 12.05 20.60
N PRO A 16 6.35 11.39 21.51
CA PRO A 16 6.44 9.95 21.67
C PRO A 16 6.05 9.22 20.39
N ALA A 17 6.74 8.12 20.09
CA ALA A 17 6.34 7.22 19.01
C ALA A 17 4.99 6.56 19.32
N GLY A 18 4.13 6.45 18.33
CA GLY A 18 2.81 5.83 18.45
C GLY A 18 2.34 5.25 17.13
N GLU A 19 1.34 4.36 17.20
CA GLU A 19 0.62 3.84 16.04
C GLU A 19 -0.86 3.74 16.39
N ASN A 20 -1.66 4.48 15.66
CA ASN A 20 -3.11 4.53 15.83
C ASN A 20 -3.86 4.00 14.59
N THR A 21 -3.12 3.42 13.65
CA THR A 21 -3.68 2.84 12.42
C THR A 21 -3.30 1.37 12.24
N ASP A 22 -4.12 0.65 11.49
CA ASP A 22 -3.77 -0.58 10.83
C ASP A 22 -3.25 -0.20 9.43
N THR A 23 -1.94 -0.16 9.29
CA THR A 23 -1.26 0.22 8.05
C THR A 23 -0.69 -1.00 7.36
N LEU A 24 -1.01 -1.17 6.07
CA LEU A 24 -0.43 -2.20 5.22
C LEU A 24 -0.08 -1.59 3.85
N VAL A 25 1.16 -1.82 3.42
CA VAL A 25 1.65 -1.41 2.11
C VAL A 25 1.99 -2.64 1.28
N LEU A 26 1.40 -2.74 0.10
CA LEU A 26 1.80 -3.70 -0.92
C LEU A 26 2.68 -2.98 -1.94
N THR A 27 3.89 -3.47 -2.17
CA THR A 27 4.76 -3.01 -3.26
C THR A 27 5.03 -4.18 -4.20
N THR A 28 4.66 -4.03 -5.46
CA THR A 28 4.82 -5.07 -6.47
C THR A 28 6.24 -5.14 -7.01
N ALA A 29 6.54 -6.16 -7.83
CA ALA A 29 7.85 -6.33 -8.45
C ALA A 29 8.25 -5.13 -9.32
N GLY A 30 7.30 -4.54 -10.05
CA GLY A 30 7.48 -3.34 -10.88
C GLY A 30 7.43 -2.02 -10.12
N LYS A 31 7.42 -2.07 -8.78
CA LYS A 31 7.43 -0.88 -7.92
C LYS A 31 6.15 -0.06 -7.91
N HIS A 32 5.02 -0.64 -8.33
CA HIS A 32 3.75 -0.05 -7.98
C HIS A 32 3.47 -0.33 -6.50
N PHE A 33 2.89 0.64 -5.81
CA PHE A 33 2.50 0.46 -4.42
C PHE A 33 1.04 0.83 -4.19
N VAL A 34 0.47 0.24 -3.14
CA VAL A 34 -0.83 0.62 -2.56
C VAL A 34 -0.65 0.67 -1.05
N ASP A 35 -0.81 1.85 -0.45
CA ASP A 35 -0.78 2.08 0.99
C ASP A 35 -2.19 2.41 1.49
N ILE A 36 -2.66 1.65 2.48
CA ILE A 36 -3.95 1.87 3.13
C ILE A 36 -3.75 1.89 4.64
N ARG A 37 -4.13 3.02 5.25
CA ARG A 37 -4.00 3.30 6.68
C ARG A 37 -5.39 3.51 7.29
N ILE A 38 -5.80 2.61 8.17
CA ILE A 38 -7.13 2.59 8.77
C ILE A 38 -7.01 2.87 10.27
N TYR A 39 -7.67 3.89 10.77
CA TYR A 39 -7.69 4.15 12.21
C TYR A 39 -8.15 2.93 12.99
N LEU A 40 -7.42 2.58 14.04
CA LEU A 40 -7.81 1.55 14.99
C LEU A 40 -9.08 1.99 15.75
N PRO A 41 -9.93 1.04 16.20
CA PRO A 41 -11.10 1.39 17.01
C PRO A 41 -10.68 2.09 18.30
N THR A 42 -11.37 3.17 18.64
CA THR A 42 -11.16 3.95 19.87
C THR A 42 -12.10 3.52 20.99
N SER A 43 -13.12 2.72 20.65
CA SER A 43 -14.05 2.14 21.61
C SER A 43 -14.41 0.70 21.26
N PRO A 44 -14.86 -0.12 22.23
CA PRO A 44 -15.30 -1.50 21.99
C PRO A 44 -16.52 -1.63 21.05
N ASP A 45 -17.27 -0.55 20.87
CA ASP A 45 -18.48 -0.53 20.02
C ASP A 45 -18.14 -0.30 18.54
N GLU A 46 -16.92 0.14 18.25
CA GLU A 46 -16.47 0.32 16.87
C GLU A 46 -16.05 -1.01 16.25
N PRO A 47 -16.31 -1.22 14.93
CA PRO A 47 -15.87 -2.42 14.22
C PRO A 47 -14.36 -2.61 14.30
N SER A 48 -13.92 -3.82 14.65
CA SER A 48 -12.51 -4.21 14.61
C SER A 48 -12.04 -4.47 13.18
N ILE A 49 -10.73 -4.62 12.99
CA ILE A 49 -10.11 -5.09 11.75
C ILE A 49 -9.59 -6.51 12.01
N PRO A 50 -9.90 -7.51 11.17
CA PRO A 50 -10.75 -7.45 9.97
C PRO A 50 -12.23 -7.19 10.27
N SER A 51 -12.91 -6.48 9.35
CA SER A 51 -14.33 -6.15 9.44
C SER A 51 -15.15 -6.89 8.38
N LEU A 52 -16.23 -7.55 8.80
CA LEU A 52 -17.16 -8.22 7.89
C LEU A 52 -18.18 -7.27 7.24
N THR A 53 -18.22 -6.02 7.69
CA THR A 53 -19.08 -4.96 7.14
C THR A 53 -18.24 -3.77 6.71
N PRO A 54 -18.65 -3.03 5.68
CA PRO A 54 -17.95 -1.82 5.28
C PRO A 54 -17.78 -0.84 6.44
N LEU A 55 -16.58 -0.29 6.56
CA LEU A 55 -16.26 0.74 7.54
C LEU A 55 -16.68 2.13 7.04
N PRO A 56 -17.02 3.06 7.93
CA PRO A 56 -17.28 4.44 7.54
C PRO A 56 -16.01 5.15 7.05
N ILE A 57 -16.17 6.15 6.18
CA ILE A 57 -15.05 6.91 5.61
C ILE A 57 -14.18 7.59 6.68
N SER A 58 -14.73 7.91 7.84
CA SER A 58 -13.98 8.48 8.98
C SER A 58 -12.92 7.55 9.56
N ARG A 59 -12.97 6.25 9.22
CA ARG A 59 -11.94 5.27 9.59
C ARG A 59 -10.74 5.27 8.64
N LEU A 60 -10.83 5.91 7.48
CA LEU A 60 -9.71 6.05 6.56
C LEU A 60 -8.81 7.19 6.99
N GLU A 61 -7.61 6.89 7.46
CA GLU A 61 -6.57 7.90 7.69
C GLU A 61 -5.96 8.32 6.35
N TRP A 62 -5.46 7.35 5.58
CA TRP A 62 -4.88 7.61 4.27
C TRP A 62 -5.02 6.38 3.36
N GLY A 63 -5.39 6.61 2.11
CA GLY A 63 -5.46 5.59 1.07
C GLY A 63 -4.89 6.16 -0.22
N PHE A 64 -3.73 5.68 -0.63
CA PHE A 64 -3.05 6.18 -1.81
C PHE A 64 -2.27 5.08 -2.53
N ALA A 65 -1.99 5.31 -3.81
CA ALA A 65 -1.28 4.35 -4.64
C ALA A 65 -0.53 5.06 -5.76
N GLY A 66 0.55 4.46 -6.22
CA GLY A 66 1.39 5.02 -7.26
C GLY A 66 2.61 4.18 -7.57
N THR A 67 3.76 4.83 -7.75
CA THR A 67 5.03 4.18 -8.06
C THR A 67 6.13 4.62 -7.11
N ALA A 68 6.97 3.67 -6.68
CA ALA A 68 8.13 3.91 -5.85
C ALA A 68 9.41 3.91 -6.70
N SER A 69 10.29 4.87 -6.48
CA SER A 69 11.58 5.04 -7.16
C SER A 69 12.72 4.96 -6.16
N PRO A 70 13.18 3.75 -5.78
CA PRO A 70 14.25 3.59 -4.80
C PRO A 70 15.63 3.84 -5.40
N THR A 71 16.48 4.55 -4.67
CA THR A 71 17.92 4.67 -4.90
C THR A 71 18.65 3.82 -3.87
N PRO A 72 19.56 2.91 -4.27
CA PRO A 72 20.26 2.03 -3.33
C PRO A 72 21.13 2.79 -2.33
N ALA A 73 21.34 2.19 -1.15
CA ALA A 73 22.32 2.67 -0.18
C ALA A 73 23.74 2.55 -0.73
N VAL A 74 24.61 3.47 -0.30
CA VAL A 74 26.05 3.43 -0.54
C VAL A 74 26.73 3.04 0.76
N TYR A 75 27.50 1.98 0.71
CA TYR A 75 28.28 1.48 1.84
C TYR A 75 29.74 1.90 1.73
N SER A 76 30.43 1.97 2.88
CA SER A 76 31.83 2.36 2.94
C SER A 76 32.70 1.38 2.15
N SER A 77 33.63 1.94 1.38
CA SER A 77 34.66 1.18 0.69
C SER A 77 35.95 0.97 1.54
N LEU A 78 35.96 1.47 2.78
CA LEU A 78 37.12 1.36 3.66
C LEU A 78 37.20 -0.05 4.27
N PRO A 79 38.40 -0.69 4.27
CA PRO A 79 38.58 -2.00 4.86
C PRO A 79 38.13 -2.07 6.33
N GLY A 80 37.29 -3.05 6.65
CA GLY A 80 36.72 -3.24 7.99
C GLY A 80 35.52 -2.35 8.32
N ARG A 81 35.03 -1.54 7.36
CA ARG A 81 33.87 -0.66 7.49
C ARG A 81 32.81 -0.89 6.40
N GLU A 82 32.84 -2.01 5.71
CA GLU A 82 32.00 -2.31 4.55
C GLU A 82 30.50 -2.40 4.89
N THR A 83 30.15 -2.49 6.16
CA THR A 83 28.76 -2.46 6.65
C THR A 83 28.28 -1.05 7.06
N GLU A 84 29.18 -0.06 7.09
CA GLU A 84 28.82 1.31 7.42
C GLU A 84 28.12 1.99 6.23
N ILE A 85 26.96 2.56 6.48
CA ILE A 85 26.18 3.29 5.47
C ILE A 85 26.77 4.71 5.35
N GLU A 86 27.37 5.03 4.20
CA GLU A 86 27.82 6.38 3.87
C GLU A 86 26.66 7.24 3.34
N LYS A 87 25.74 6.59 2.58
CA LYS A 87 24.50 7.21 2.12
C LYS A 87 23.38 6.19 2.26
N PRO A 88 22.28 6.53 2.95
CA PRO A 88 21.14 5.62 3.06
C PRO A 88 20.51 5.32 1.70
N SER A 89 19.74 4.26 1.61
CA SER A 89 18.82 4.14 0.48
C SER A 89 17.77 5.24 0.60
N HIS A 90 17.34 5.76 -0.54
CA HIS A 90 16.37 6.83 -0.61
C HIS A 90 15.25 6.43 -1.55
N THR A 91 14.01 6.62 -1.15
CA THR A 91 12.85 6.29 -1.98
C THR A 91 11.98 7.53 -2.18
N VAL A 92 11.57 7.74 -3.44
CA VAL A 92 10.55 8.72 -3.79
C VAL A 92 9.29 7.96 -4.18
N TRP A 93 8.17 8.26 -3.53
CA TRP A 93 6.84 7.74 -3.85
C TRP A 93 6.04 8.79 -4.60
N THR A 94 5.70 8.51 -5.85
CA THR A 94 4.83 9.37 -6.65
C THR A 94 3.40 8.83 -6.55
N HIS A 95 2.50 9.63 -5.98
CA HIS A 95 1.09 9.29 -5.84
C HIS A 95 0.36 9.51 -7.15
N TRP A 96 -0.31 8.51 -7.66
CA TRP A 96 -1.15 8.60 -8.84
C TRP A 96 -2.63 8.68 -8.49
N VAL A 97 -3.03 8.08 -7.37
CA VAL A 97 -4.34 8.24 -6.73
C VAL A 97 -4.15 8.42 -5.23
N ASP A 98 -4.87 9.38 -4.65
CA ASP A 98 -4.75 9.76 -3.25
C ASP A 98 -6.13 10.22 -2.74
N ASN A 99 -6.52 9.86 -1.50
CA ASN A 99 -7.79 10.30 -0.93
C ASN A 99 -7.73 11.75 -0.40
N LYS A 100 -6.55 12.28 -0.11
CA LYS A 100 -6.38 13.63 0.46
C LYS A 100 -6.28 14.72 -0.62
N THR A 101 -5.80 14.37 -1.83
CA THR A 101 -5.60 15.35 -2.91
C THR A 101 -5.88 14.76 -4.30
N THR A 102 -6.17 15.62 -5.27
CA THR A 102 -6.21 15.29 -6.71
C THR A 102 -4.92 15.66 -7.42
N ASP A 103 -4.07 16.46 -6.77
CA ASP A 103 -2.81 16.90 -7.33
C ASP A 103 -1.79 15.75 -7.29
N GLU A 104 -0.82 15.79 -8.19
CA GLU A 104 0.31 14.87 -8.15
C GLU A 104 1.20 15.26 -6.96
N VAL A 105 1.37 14.32 -6.04
CA VAL A 105 2.15 14.48 -4.82
C VAL A 105 3.31 13.48 -4.84
N GLN A 106 4.42 13.89 -4.27
CA GLN A 106 5.57 13.01 -4.01
C GLN A 106 5.93 13.08 -2.54
N ASP A 107 6.07 11.89 -1.94
CA ASP A 107 6.72 11.71 -0.65
C ASP A 107 8.12 11.17 -0.86
N GLU A 108 9.02 11.45 0.06
CA GLU A 108 10.38 10.93 0.00
C GLU A 108 10.93 10.63 1.40
N GLY A 109 11.75 9.59 1.49
CA GLY A 109 12.35 9.21 2.76
C GLY A 109 13.68 8.49 2.60
N ASP A 110 14.53 8.68 3.61
CA ASP A 110 15.80 7.98 3.79
C ASP A 110 15.57 6.72 4.61
N MET A 111 15.97 5.57 4.04
CA MET A 111 15.68 4.25 4.59
C MET A 111 16.93 3.63 5.21
N TYR A 112 16.85 3.27 6.48
CA TYR A 112 17.93 2.64 7.24
C TYR A 112 17.50 1.23 7.71
N PRO A 113 18.06 0.18 7.11
CA PRO A 113 17.78 -1.19 7.56
C PRO A 113 18.18 -1.38 9.03
N GLN A 114 17.34 -2.08 9.77
CA GLN A 114 17.55 -2.41 11.18
C GLN A 114 17.60 -3.94 11.34
N PRO A 115 18.09 -4.46 12.48
CA PRO A 115 17.89 -5.86 12.83
C PRO A 115 16.39 -6.24 12.82
N ASN A 116 16.10 -7.56 12.71
CA ASN A 116 14.73 -8.11 12.80
C ASN A 116 13.79 -7.73 11.66
N ARG A 117 14.31 -7.48 10.45
CA ARG A 117 13.53 -7.08 9.27
C ARG A 117 12.80 -5.75 9.46
N GLU A 118 13.28 -4.90 10.33
CA GLU A 118 12.78 -3.54 10.49
C GLU A 118 13.54 -2.58 9.57
N THR A 119 12.87 -1.50 9.18
CA THR A 119 13.49 -0.38 8.45
C THR A 119 13.02 0.91 9.09
N MET A 120 13.97 1.78 9.45
CA MET A 120 13.66 3.14 9.87
C MET A 120 13.64 4.04 8.65
N GLU A 121 12.52 4.73 8.47
CA GLU A 121 12.36 5.79 7.49
C GLU A 121 12.43 7.15 8.18
N TYR A 122 13.14 8.07 7.56
CA TYR A 122 13.25 9.46 7.99
C TYR A 122 12.86 10.38 6.84
N GLY A 123 11.88 11.23 7.09
CA GLY A 123 11.38 12.18 6.11
C GLY A 123 10.87 13.47 6.76
N ALA A 124 10.21 14.27 5.94
CA ALA A 124 9.50 15.46 6.39
C ALA A 124 8.23 15.61 5.52
N MET A 125 7.08 15.71 6.17
CA MET A 125 5.79 15.95 5.51
C MET A 125 4.88 16.79 6.40
N GLU A 126 3.73 17.18 5.88
CA GLU A 126 2.74 17.89 6.67
C GLU A 126 2.18 16.98 7.78
N ASN A 127 2.38 17.39 9.02
CA ASN A 127 1.80 16.72 10.18
C ASN A 127 0.28 16.99 10.21
N PRO A 128 -0.58 15.97 10.18
CA PRO A 128 -2.02 16.13 10.11
C PRO A 128 -2.62 16.85 11.33
N ASP A 129 -1.96 16.80 12.49
CA ASP A 129 -2.46 17.42 13.72
C ASP A 129 -2.09 18.91 13.79
N THR A 130 -0.98 19.32 13.20
CA THR A 130 -0.48 20.70 13.28
C THR A 130 -0.62 21.49 11.98
N GLY A 131 -0.79 20.81 10.84
CA GLY A 131 -0.82 21.42 9.51
C GLY A 131 0.52 22.04 9.10
N LYS A 132 1.64 21.62 9.72
CA LYS A 132 2.98 22.11 9.43
C LYS A 132 3.85 21.00 8.87
N VAL A 133 4.80 21.38 8.02
CA VAL A 133 5.84 20.45 7.59
C VAL A 133 6.77 20.18 8.76
N GLU A 134 6.81 18.94 9.22
CA GLU A 134 7.60 18.48 10.35
C GLU A 134 8.40 17.24 9.96
N LYS A 135 9.54 17.03 10.63
CA LYS A 135 10.31 15.79 10.47
C LYS A 135 9.59 14.65 11.14
N TYR A 136 9.57 13.49 10.47
CA TYR A 136 9.03 12.26 11.04
C TYR A 136 10.05 11.13 11.00
N GLN A 137 9.78 10.12 11.80
CA GLN A 137 10.42 8.82 11.79
C GLN A 137 9.34 7.76 11.76
N GLU A 138 9.40 6.84 10.80
CA GLU A 138 8.54 5.67 10.75
C GLU A 138 9.36 4.40 10.88
N CYS A 139 8.84 3.44 11.63
CA CYS A 139 9.43 2.11 11.72
C CYS A 139 8.54 1.13 10.94
N TRP A 140 9.10 0.56 9.91
CA TRP A 140 8.45 -0.41 9.04
C TRP A 140 8.93 -1.82 9.34
N VAL A 141 8.02 -2.79 9.22
CA VAL A 141 8.31 -4.23 9.38
C VAL A 141 7.89 -4.94 8.10
N ASP A 142 8.84 -5.63 7.48
CA ASP A 142 8.55 -6.46 6.31
C ASP A 142 7.87 -7.76 6.73
N LEU A 143 6.71 -8.03 6.11
CA LEU A 143 5.99 -9.28 6.28
C LEU A 143 6.49 -10.32 5.28
N GLU A 144 6.45 -11.58 5.68
CA GLU A 144 6.73 -12.68 4.79
C GLU A 144 5.62 -12.82 3.74
N ILE A 145 5.99 -12.90 2.46
CA ILE A 145 5.03 -13.11 1.40
C ILE A 145 4.66 -14.60 1.39
N ALA A 146 3.36 -14.88 1.51
CA ALA A 146 2.82 -16.22 1.37
C ALA A 146 2.17 -16.41 -0.01
N LYS A 147 2.13 -17.66 -0.49
CA LYS A 147 1.40 -18.03 -1.70
C LYS A 147 -0.06 -18.36 -1.39
N VAL A 148 -0.92 -18.12 -2.34
CA VAL A 148 -2.29 -18.67 -2.32
C VAL A 148 -2.20 -20.19 -2.48
N ASP A 149 -3.04 -20.92 -1.76
CA ASP A 149 -3.05 -22.38 -1.82
C ASP A 149 -3.29 -22.89 -3.24
N GLY A 150 -2.46 -23.87 -3.63
CA GLY A 150 -2.48 -24.44 -4.98
C GLY A 150 -1.62 -23.69 -6.00
N GLU A 151 -1.11 -22.50 -5.70
CA GLU A 151 -0.17 -21.80 -6.59
C GLU A 151 1.25 -22.33 -6.42
N GLU A 152 1.90 -22.63 -7.52
CA GLU A 152 3.31 -23.09 -7.52
C GLU A 152 4.30 -21.94 -7.33
N GLU A 153 3.93 -20.72 -7.78
CA GLU A 153 4.74 -19.50 -7.76
C GLU A 153 4.09 -18.41 -6.91
N PHE A 154 4.91 -17.52 -6.34
CA PHE A 154 4.42 -16.26 -5.80
C PHE A 154 3.95 -15.39 -6.95
N ARG A 155 2.95 -14.55 -6.68
CA ARG A 155 2.37 -13.67 -7.71
C ARG A 155 2.22 -12.24 -7.22
N SER A 156 2.47 -11.30 -8.12
CA SER A 156 2.05 -9.92 -7.98
C SER A 156 1.49 -9.41 -9.30
N TRP A 157 0.48 -8.55 -9.22
CA TRP A 157 -0.09 -7.88 -10.38
C TRP A 157 -0.70 -6.54 -9.99
N VAL A 158 -0.88 -5.68 -10.99
CA VAL A 158 -1.51 -4.38 -10.85
C VAL A 158 -2.55 -4.18 -11.94
N LEU A 159 -3.75 -3.79 -11.52
CA LEU A 159 -4.81 -3.29 -12.38
C LEU A 159 -4.95 -1.78 -12.17
N ARG A 160 -5.08 -1.02 -13.25
CA ARG A 160 -5.35 0.42 -13.22
C ARG A 160 -6.62 0.75 -13.96
N THR A 161 -7.31 1.79 -13.50
CA THR A 161 -8.44 2.40 -14.19
C THR A 161 -8.28 3.91 -14.19
N GLU A 162 -8.61 4.55 -15.31
CA GLU A 162 -8.56 5.98 -15.48
C GLU A 162 -9.66 6.45 -16.42
N ASP A 163 -10.31 7.53 -16.05
CA ASP A 163 -11.19 8.32 -16.89
C ASP A 163 -11.03 9.78 -16.46
N GLU A 164 -10.22 10.53 -17.20
CA GLU A 164 -9.89 11.92 -16.87
C GLU A 164 -11.13 12.84 -16.92
N GLU A 165 -12.05 12.62 -17.88
CA GLU A 165 -13.25 13.44 -18.04
C GLU A 165 -14.22 13.23 -16.86
N ALA A 166 -14.28 12.01 -16.33
CA ALA A 166 -15.09 11.67 -15.16
C ALA A 166 -14.36 11.85 -13.82
N GLY A 167 -13.09 12.26 -13.82
CA GLY A 167 -12.27 12.41 -12.62
C GLY A 167 -12.06 11.07 -11.89
N VAL A 168 -11.85 9.98 -12.65
CA VAL A 168 -11.68 8.64 -12.10
C VAL A 168 -10.22 8.21 -12.18
N ARG A 169 -9.67 7.78 -11.06
CA ARG A 169 -8.37 7.09 -10.96
C ARG A 169 -8.44 5.96 -9.94
N GLY A 170 -7.91 4.79 -10.28
CA GLY A 170 -7.89 3.67 -9.36
C GLY A 170 -6.76 2.69 -9.64
N VAL A 171 -6.23 2.13 -8.56
CA VAL A 171 -5.22 1.06 -8.55
C VAL A 171 -5.74 -0.09 -7.70
N LEU A 172 -5.57 -1.30 -8.19
CA LEU A 172 -5.76 -2.52 -7.44
C LEU A 172 -4.50 -3.35 -7.63
N ALA A 173 -3.85 -3.76 -6.54
CA ALA A 173 -2.63 -4.54 -6.57
C ALA A 173 -2.77 -5.81 -5.74
N ARG A 174 -2.11 -6.89 -6.19
CA ARG A 174 -1.90 -8.12 -5.44
C ARG A 174 -0.42 -8.34 -5.17
N VAL A 175 -0.10 -8.78 -3.96
CA VAL A 175 1.19 -9.38 -3.61
C VAL A 175 0.91 -10.62 -2.74
N GLY A 176 1.22 -11.79 -3.24
CA GLY A 176 0.96 -13.05 -2.56
C GLY A 176 -0.51 -13.21 -2.16
N VAL A 177 -0.76 -13.36 -0.87
CA VAL A 177 -2.10 -13.58 -0.27
C VAL A 177 -2.88 -12.29 0.00
N PHE A 178 -2.37 -11.12 -0.37
CA PHE A 178 -3.06 -9.85 -0.17
C PHE A 178 -3.44 -9.19 -1.49
N ILE A 179 -4.63 -8.59 -1.52
CA ILE A 179 -5.08 -7.65 -2.54
C ILE A 179 -5.44 -6.35 -1.84
N GLN A 180 -4.97 -5.23 -2.35
CA GLN A 180 -5.37 -3.89 -1.89
C GLN A 180 -5.68 -2.98 -3.06
N GLY A 181 -6.58 -2.02 -2.84
CA GLY A 181 -6.85 -1.02 -3.85
C GLY A 181 -7.45 0.27 -3.34
N VAL A 182 -7.23 1.30 -4.12
CA VAL A 182 -7.78 2.65 -3.95
C VAL A 182 -8.44 3.07 -5.25
N LEU A 183 -9.63 3.63 -5.16
CA LEU A 183 -10.37 4.18 -6.29
C LEU A 183 -10.97 5.52 -5.90
N ARG A 184 -10.66 6.55 -6.67
CA ARG A 184 -11.26 7.87 -6.59
C ARG A 184 -12.21 8.08 -7.76
N ARG A 185 -13.39 8.65 -7.49
CA ARG A 185 -14.36 9.12 -8.47
C ARG A 185 -14.82 10.52 -8.06
N GLY A 186 -14.21 11.56 -8.63
CA GLY A 186 -14.36 12.91 -8.15
C GLY A 186 -13.99 13.02 -6.67
N GLU A 187 -14.94 13.35 -5.82
CA GLU A 187 -14.76 13.42 -4.36
C GLU A 187 -15.01 12.07 -3.64
N ASP A 188 -15.62 11.10 -4.32
CA ASP A 188 -15.89 9.80 -3.73
C ASP A 188 -14.62 8.94 -3.69
N ILE A 189 -14.29 8.40 -2.52
CA ILE A 189 -13.18 7.46 -2.30
C ILE A 189 -13.73 6.09 -1.95
N SER A 190 -13.09 5.07 -2.51
CA SER A 190 -13.28 3.67 -2.12
C SER A 190 -11.91 3.03 -1.89
N VAL A 191 -11.77 2.32 -0.79
CA VAL A 191 -10.59 1.49 -0.51
C VAL A 191 -11.01 0.09 -0.11
N GLY A 192 -10.14 -0.88 -0.38
CA GLY A 192 -10.38 -2.25 0.01
C GLY A 192 -9.09 -3.02 0.22
N ARG A 193 -9.13 -3.93 1.18
CA ARG A 193 -8.09 -4.92 1.47
C ARG A 193 -8.75 -6.28 1.59
N TRP A 194 -8.21 -7.26 0.91
CA TRP A 194 -8.63 -8.65 0.96
C TRP A 194 -7.42 -9.53 1.26
N MET A 195 -7.67 -10.62 1.96
CA MET A 195 -6.66 -11.61 2.28
C MET A 195 -7.19 -13.01 1.92
N TRP A 196 -6.31 -13.85 1.41
CA TRP A 196 -6.62 -15.25 1.16
C TRP A 196 -6.73 -16.02 2.47
N ASP A 197 -7.82 -16.79 2.58
CA ASP A 197 -8.07 -17.76 3.64
C ASP A 197 -8.14 -19.16 3.00
N ALA A 198 -7.42 -20.12 3.56
CA ALA A 198 -7.29 -21.48 2.99
C ALA A 198 -8.63 -22.23 2.84
N GLU A 199 -9.60 -21.94 3.71
CA GLU A 199 -10.91 -22.61 3.73
C GLU A 199 -11.97 -21.84 2.95
N ARG A 200 -11.91 -20.51 2.93
CA ARG A 200 -12.97 -19.64 2.43
C ARG A 200 -12.58 -18.84 1.18
N GLY A 201 -11.32 -18.93 0.74
CA GLY A 201 -10.84 -18.12 -0.37
C GLY A 201 -10.60 -16.65 0.03
N TRP A 202 -10.68 -15.75 -0.93
CA TRP A 202 -10.50 -14.32 -0.70
C TRP A 202 -11.56 -13.74 0.24
N GLN A 203 -11.13 -13.21 1.37
CA GLN A 203 -11.99 -12.62 2.38
C GLN A 203 -11.71 -11.12 2.51
N PRO A 204 -12.76 -10.28 2.66
CA PRO A 204 -12.56 -8.87 2.95
C PRO A 204 -11.93 -8.70 4.35
N VAL A 205 -10.95 -7.83 4.44
CA VAL A 205 -10.33 -7.37 5.70
C VAL A 205 -10.81 -5.97 6.01
N VAL A 206 -10.83 -5.10 5.00
CA VAL A 206 -11.32 -3.72 5.06
C VAL A 206 -12.03 -3.40 3.75
N GLU A 207 -13.19 -2.77 3.85
CA GLU A 207 -13.89 -2.14 2.74
C GLU A 207 -14.45 -0.79 3.21
N ILE A 208 -14.17 0.27 2.46
CA ILE A 208 -14.71 1.62 2.68
C ILE A 208 -15.21 2.16 1.33
N GLY A 209 -16.35 2.81 1.35
CA GLY A 209 -16.96 3.39 0.17
C GLY A 209 -17.75 2.38 -0.66
N LYS A 210 -17.82 2.61 -1.98
CA LYS A 210 -18.57 1.76 -2.94
C LYS A 210 -17.71 0.57 -3.39
N ALA A 211 -18.35 -0.43 -4.02
CA ALA A 211 -17.63 -1.59 -4.57
C ALA A 211 -16.49 -1.15 -5.51
N LEU A 212 -15.30 -1.62 -5.21
CA LEU A 212 -14.05 -1.23 -5.89
C LEU A 212 -13.62 -2.28 -6.92
N VAL A 213 -13.84 -3.56 -6.63
CA VAL A 213 -13.21 -4.66 -7.35
C VAL A 213 -14.00 -5.03 -8.61
N PRO A 214 -13.38 -5.11 -9.79
CA PRO A 214 -14.03 -5.61 -10.99
C PRO A 214 -14.40 -7.10 -10.84
N ARG A 215 -15.48 -7.50 -11.52
CA ARG A 215 -15.92 -8.89 -11.52
C ARG A 215 -14.81 -9.81 -12.02
N GLY A 216 -14.66 -10.94 -11.36
CA GLY A 216 -13.70 -11.97 -11.74
C GLY A 216 -12.29 -11.81 -11.19
N VAL A 217 -11.95 -10.70 -10.51
CA VAL A 217 -10.62 -10.52 -9.91
C VAL A 217 -10.27 -11.66 -8.96
N PHE A 218 -11.21 -12.07 -8.12
CA PHE A 218 -10.98 -13.13 -7.12
C PHE A 218 -10.98 -14.55 -7.70
N SER A 219 -11.48 -14.73 -8.91
CA SER A 219 -11.53 -16.04 -9.58
C SER A 219 -10.45 -16.21 -10.64
N GLN A 220 -9.66 -15.18 -10.90
CA GLN A 220 -8.63 -15.22 -11.92
C GLN A 220 -7.26 -15.48 -11.28
N GLU A 221 -6.66 -16.60 -11.65
CA GLU A 221 -5.36 -17.02 -11.13
C GLU A 221 -4.22 -16.14 -11.69
N GLU A 222 -4.34 -15.73 -12.95
CA GLU A 222 -3.28 -14.98 -13.63
C GLU A 222 -3.86 -13.88 -14.52
N PHE A 223 -3.21 -12.73 -14.55
CA PHE A 223 -3.50 -11.63 -15.46
C PHE A 223 -2.42 -11.50 -16.52
N VAL A 224 -2.83 -11.17 -17.74
CA VAL A 224 -1.91 -10.87 -18.85
C VAL A 224 -1.81 -9.35 -19.01
N LEU A 225 -0.60 -8.85 -19.24
CA LEU A 225 -0.35 -7.42 -19.49
C LEU A 225 -1.26 -6.90 -20.60
N GLY A 226 -1.96 -5.80 -20.35
CA GLY A 226 -2.95 -5.21 -21.25
C GLY A 226 -4.35 -5.86 -21.19
N GLN A 227 -4.53 -6.94 -20.42
CA GLN A 227 -5.85 -7.54 -20.21
C GLN A 227 -6.81 -6.53 -19.60
N ARG A 228 -8.04 -6.53 -20.11
CA ARG A 228 -9.11 -5.63 -19.67
C ARG A 228 -10.17 -6.37 -18.89
N LEU A 229 -10.62 -5.77 -17.80
CA LEU A 229 -11.74 -6.20 -16.98
C LEU A 229 -12.77 -5.08 -16.94
N VAL A 230 -14.02 -5.44 -16.77
CA VAL A 230 -15.12 -4.46 -16.64
C VAL A 230 -15.79 -4.67 -15.30
N ALA A 231 -15.85 -3.64 -14.49
CA ALA A 231 -16.57 -3.64 -13.22
C ALA A 231 -18.09 -3.61 -13.46
N SER A 232 -18.87 -3.87 -12.41
CA SER A 232 -20.34 -3.91 -12.51
C SER A 232 -20.97 -2.58 -12.91
N ASP A 233 -20.29 -1.48 -12.66
CA ASP A 233 -20.68 -0.12 -13.02
C ASP A 233 -20.17 0.33 -14.40
N GLY A 234 -19.52 -0.58 -15.15
CA GLY A 234 -18.99 -0.33 -16.49
C GLY A 234 -17.55 0.22 -16.50
N LEU A 235 -16.94 0.46 -15.35
CA LEU A 235 -15.57 0.95 -15.25
C LEU A 235 -14.58 -0.09 -15.81
N LYS A 236 -13.66 0.37 -16.65
CA LYS A 236 -12.69 -0.50 -17.33
C LYS A 236 -11.36 -0.47 -16.59
N TRP A 237 -10.91 -1.65 -16.17
CA TRP A 237 -9.62 -1.86 -15.55
C TRP A 237 -8.67 -2.53 -16.54
N VAL A 238 -7.40 -2.18 -16.50
CA VAL A 238 -6.35 -2.73 -17.38
C VAL A 238 -5.22 -3.28 -16.52
N CYS A 239 -4.78 -4.50 -16.82
CA CYS A 239 -3.59 -5.06 -16.19
C CYS A 239 -2.34 -4.33 -16.73
N VAL A 240 -1.64 -3.62 -15.84
CA VAL A 240 -0.42 -2.85 -16.15
C VAL A 240 0.85 -3.53 -15.65
N GLU A 241 0.71 -4.52 -14.78
CA GLU A 241 1.80 -5.38 -14.30
C GLU A 241 1.27 -6.78 -14.00
N SER A 242 2.02 -7.79 -14.38
CA SER A 242 1.83 -9.18 -13.96
C SER A 242 3.20 -9.85 -13.85
N PHE A 243 3.50 -10.40 -12.69
CA PHE A 243 4.79 -10.99 -12.38
C PHE A 243 4.64 -12.20 -11.46
N SER A 244 5.40 -13.27 -11.75
CA SER A 244 5.51 -14.45 -10.89
C SER A 244 6.96 -14.81 -10.61
N TRP A 245 7.22 -15.46 -9.46
CA TRP A 245 8.57 -15.91 -9.05
C TRP A 245 8.48 -17.13 -8.12
N LYS A 246 9.62 -17.84 -8.00
CA LYS A 246 9.80 -19.01 -7.09
C LYS A 246 10.47 -18.60 -5.80
#